data_f756bdadf3b48b8393b366a48041a560
#
_entry.id   f756bdadf3b48b8393b366a48041a560
#
_cell.length_a   1.000
_cell.length_b   1.000
_cell.length_c   1.000
_cell.angle_alpha   90.00
_cell.angle_beta   90.00
_cell.angle_gamma   90.00
#
_symmetry.space_group_name_H-M   'P 1'
#
loop_
_entity.id
_entity.type
_entity.pdbx_description
1 polymer ?
#
loop_
_entity_poly.entity_id
_entity_poly.type
_entity_poly.pdbx_seq_one_letter_code
_entity_poly.pdbx_strand_id
1 'polypeptide(L)'
;MTFCFSKALGAPIGSMLLGSKEFITEAREYRKILGGGMRQVGVIASMANKSLDLRERILEDHQKAKDVFDFISEKQEFDGFFKAEYKNTNMIFLKFSDGANSQNFIKNLEKEGVLSGLINDKTVRLVFHKDVSTDDLVHVKEKIYSSSLI
;
A
#
# COMPACT_ATOMS: atom_id res chain seq x y z
N MET A 1 8.41 -8.37 -16.14
CA MET A 1 7.55 -7.72 -15.12
C MET A 1 7.32 -8.67 -13.97
N THR A 2 7.31 -8.16 -12.71
CA THR A 2 6.97 -8.95 -11.51
C THR A 2 5.80 -8.33 -10.79
N PHE A 3 4.98 -9.15 -10.13
CA PHE A 3 3.95 -8.70 -9.20
C PHE A 3 3.73 -9.71 -8.07
N CYS A 4 3.17 -9.23 -6.96
CA CYS A 4 2.93 -10.05 -5.78
C CYS A 4 1.45 -10.43 -5.68
N PHE A 5 1.15 -11.70 -5.48
CA PHE A 5 -0.18 -12.18 -5.12
C PHE A 5 -0.52 -11.89 -3.65
N SER A 6 0.50 -11.87 -2.79
CA SER A 6 0.36 -11.71 -1.33
C SER A 6 0.16 -10.27 -0.85
N LYS A 7 -0.16 -9.34 -1.74
CA LYS A 7 -0.48 -7.95 -1.43
C LYS A 7 -1.95 -7.65 -1.73
N ALA A 8 -2.24 -6.66 -2.55
CA ALA A 8 -3.61 -6.24 -2.87
C ALA A 8 -4.51 -7.39 -3.40
N LEU A 9 -3.96 -8.38 -4.08
CA LEU A 9 -4.69 -9.57 -4.51
C LEU A 9 -5.12 -10.48 -3.35
N GLY A 10 -4.46 -10.40 -2.19
CA GLY A 10 -4.88 -11.08 -0.96
C GLY A 10 -4.59 -12.58 -0.90
N ALA A 11 -3.75 -13.13 -1.77
CA ALA A 11 -3.27 -14.50 -1.59
C ALA A 11 -2.33 -14.60 -0.38
N PRO A 12 -2.25 -15.76 0.30
CA PRO A 12 -1.43 -15.93 1.49
C PRO A 12 0.08 -15.78 1.20
N ILE A 13 0.50 -16.13 -0.02
CA ILE A 13 1.90 -16.09 -0.45
C ILE A 13 1.95 -16.10 -1.99
N GLY A 14 3.05 -15.61 -2.54
CA GLY A 14 3.41 -15.79 -3.95
C GLY A 14 3.75 -14.51 -4.68
N SER A 15 4.66 -14.67 -5.65
CA SER A 15 5.00 -13.67 -6.65
C SER A 15 5.02 -14.31 -8.02
N MET A 16 4.73 -13.54 -9.05
CA MET A 16 4.74 -13.96 -10.44
C MET A 16 5.78 -13.17 -11.21
N LEU A 17 6.58 -13.89 -12.02
CA LEU A 17 7.45 -13.30 -13.02
C LEU A 17 6.83 -13.52 -14.41
N LEU A 18 6.71 -12.47 -15.20
CA LEU A 18 6.21 -12.48 -16.56
C LEU A 18 7.29 -11.98 -17.52
N GLY A 19 7.39 -12.63 -18.68
CA GLY A 19 8.34 -12.27 -19.73
C GLY A 19 8.14 -13.12 -20.98
N SER A 20 9.06 -12.99 -21.95
CA SER A 20 9.07 -13.85 -23.12
C SER A 20 9.31 -15.31 -22.71
N LYS A 21 9.02 -16.24 -23.61
CA LYS A 21 9.22 -17.68 -23.36
C LYS A 21 10.69 -17.99 -23.04
N GLU A 22 11.60 -17.40 -23.79
CA GLU A 22 13.05 -17.57 -23.64
C GLU A 22 13.49 -17.08 -22.25
N PHE A 23 13.10 -15.86 -21.89
CA PHE A 23 13.40 -15.27 -20.58
C PHE A 23 12.86 -16.12 -19.42
N ILE A 24 11.62 -16.61 -19.52
CA ILE A 24 11.02 -17.44 -18.47
C ILE A 24 11.68 -18.82 -18.39
N THR A 25 12.14 -19.39 -19.51
CA THR A 25 12.88 -20.65 -19.52
C THR A 25 14.19 -20.50 -18.74
N GLU A 26 14.97 -19.48 -19.04
CA GLU A 26 16.22 -19.17 -18.32
C GLU A 26 15.97 -18.85 -16.84
N ALA A 27 14.95 -18.04 -16.53
CA ALA A 27 14.59 -17.71 -15.15
C ALA A 27 14.21 -18.95 -14.31
N ARG A 28 13.61 -19.98 -14.93
CA ARG A 28 13.29 -21.24 -14.25
C ARG A 28 14.55 -22.03 -13.89
N GLU A 29 15.58 -22.00 -14.72
CA GLU A 29 16.86 -22.60 -14.43
C GLU A 29 17.55 -21.93 -13.25
N TYR A 30 17.64 -20.58 -13.27
CA TYR A 30 18.17 -19.81 -12.14
C TYR A 30 17.38 -20.05 -10.86
N ARG A 31 16.05 -20.10 -10.93
CA ARG A 31 15.23 -20.42 -9.76
C ARG A 31 15.64 -21.74 -9.13
N LYS A 32 15.93 -22.77 -9.94
CA LYS A 32 16.35 -24.07 -9.45
C LYS A 32 17.75 -24.03 -8.84
N ILE A 33 18.69 -23.36 -9.51
CA ILE A 33 20.09 -23.21 -9.05
C ILE A 33 20.12 -22.47 -7.69
N LEU A 34 19.28 -21.43 -7.51
CA LEU A 34 19.18 -20.65 -6.29
C LEU A 34 18.34 -21.32 -5.18
N GLY A 35 17.93 -22.58 -5.35
CA GLY A 35 17.16 -23.31 -4.34
C GLY A 35 15.67 -22.95 -4.29
N GLY A 36 15.15 -22.15 -5.24
CA GLY A 36 13.75 -21.72 -5.29
C GLY A 36 12.77 -22.74 -5.89
N GLY A 37 13.20 -23.99 -6.10
CA GLY A 37 12.33 -25.08 -6.55
C GLY A 37 11.48 -25.62 -5.40
N MET A 38 10.18 -25.37 -5.43
CA MET A 38 9.24 -25.85 -4.42
C MET A 38 8.45 -27.05 -4.95
N ARG A 39 8.43 -28.13 -4.16
CA ARG A 39 7.50 -29.26 -4.39
C ARG A 39 6.10 -28.87 -3.93
N GLN A 40 5.07 -29.49 -4.48
CA GLN A 40 3.67 -29.29 -4.14
C GLN A 40 3.22 -27.81 -4.21
N VAL A 41 3.86 -27.03 -5.05
CA VAL A 41 3.55 -25.59 -5.27
C VAL A 41 2.12 -25.38 -5.78
N GLY A 42 1.47 -26.43 -6.30
CA GLY A 42 0.10 -26.38 -6.79
C GLY A 42 -0.92 -25.88 -5.76
N VAL A 43 -0.71 -26.16 -4.46
CA VAL A 43 -1.56 -25.65 -3.38
C VAL A 43 -1.49 -24.11 -3.34
N ILE A 44 -0.28 -23.56 -3.34
CA ILE A 44 -0.04 -22.11 -3.34
C ILE A 44 -0.52 -21.47 -4.65
N ALA A 45 -0.21 -22.10 -5.79
CA ALA A 45 -0.64 -21.64 -7.11
C ALA A 45 -2.17 -21.61 -7.24
N SER A 46 -2.86 -22.58 -6.66
CA SER A 46 -4.33 -22.61 -6.62
C SER A 46 -4.90 -21.41 -5.87
N MET A 47 -4.36 -21.08 -4.69
CA MET A 47 -4.77 -19.90 -3.91
C MET A 47 -4.48 -18.60 -4.66
N ALA A 48 -3.29 -18.51 -5.28
CA ALA A 48 -2.92 -17.35 -6.10
C ALA A 48 -3.84 -17.21 -7.32
N ASN A 49 -4.19 -18.31 -8.00
CA ASN A 49 -5.12 -18.28 -9.12
C ASN A 49 -6.51 -17.80 -8.68
N LYS A 50 -7.01 -18.29 -7.54
CA LYS A 50 -8.29 -17.86 -6.98
C LYS A 50 -8.30 -16.37 -6.63
N SER A 51 -7.17 -15.83 -6.17
CA SER A 51 -7.05 -14.40 -5.84
C SER A 51 -7.21 -13.49 -7.06
N LEU A 52 -6.95 -13.98 -8.27
CA LEU A 52 -7.15 -13.22 -9.51
C LEU A 52 -8.63 -12.95 -9.81
N ASP A 53 -9.55 -13.77 -9.31
CA ASP A 53 -10.99 -13.54 -9.46
C ASP A 53 -11.43 -12.26 -8.74
N LEU A 54 -10.66 -11.84 -7.73
CA LEU A 54 -10.93 -10.66 -6.90
C LEU A 54 -10.15 -9.41 -7.34
N ARG A 55 -9.47 -9.44 -8.49
CA ARG A 55 -8.59 -8.36 -8.95
C ARG A 55 -9.26 -6.99 -9.09
N GLU A 56 -10.55 -6.98 -9.45
CA GLU A 56 -11.31 -5.73 -9.64
C GLU A 56 -11.47 -4.94 -8.34
N ARG A 57 -11.46 -5.62 -7.20
CA ARG A 57 -11.48 -4.98 -5.87
C ARG A 57 -10.31 -4.03 -5.64
N ILE A 58 -9.19 -4.21 -6.34
CA ILE A 58 -8.03 -3.31 -6.23
C ILE A 58 -8.42 -1.87 -6.59
N LEU A 59 -9.39 -1.68 -7.47
CA LEU A 59 -9.90 -0.34 -7.82
C LEU A 59 -10.57 0.35 -6.64
N GLU A 60 -11.21 -0.41 -5.75
CA GLU A 60 -11.80 0.14 -4.52
C GLU A 60 -10.71 0.69 -3.58
N ASP A 61 -9.58 -0.03 -3.45
CA ASP A 61 -8.45 0.42 -2.64
C ASP A 61 -7.81 1.71 -3.22
N HIS A 62 -7.76 1.84 -4.56
CA HIS A 62 -7.33 3.07 -5.22
C HIS A 62 -8.31 4.23 -4.97
N GLN A 63 -9.62 3.96 -5.01
CA GLN A 63 -10.65 4.97 -4.75
C GLN A 63 -10.58 5.47 -3.30
N LYS A 64 -10.40 4.57 -2.33
CA LYS A 64 -10.20 4.96 -0.92
C LYS A 64 -9.00 5.89 -0.74
N ALA A 65 -7.88 5.55 -1.38
CA ALA A 65 -6.69 6.42 -1.35
C ALA A 65 -6.99 7.79 -1.98
N LYS A 66 -7.68 7.80 -3.12
CA LYS A 66 -8.06 9.04 -3.80
C LYS A 66 -8.97 9.91 -2.92
N ASP A 67 -9.98 9.34 -2.28
CA ASP A 67 -10.93 10.06 -1.43
C ASP A 67 -10.24 10.74 -0.23
N VAL A 68 -9.25 10.07 0.38
CA VAL A 68 -8.47 10.68 1.46
C VAL A 68 -7.49 11.71 0.91
N PHE A 69 -6.90 11.49 -0.24
CA PHE A 69 -6.04 12.47 -0.90
C PHE A 69 -6.79 13.75 -1.27
N ASP A 70 -7.99 13.62 -1.86
CA ASP A 70 -8.82 14.76 -2.23
C ASP A 70 -9.19 15.58 -0.97
N PHE A 71 -9.61 14.90 0.11
CA PHE A 71 -9.87 15.55 1.40
C PHE A 71 -8.67 16.35 1.93
N ILE A 72 -7.47 15.78 1.86
CA ILE A 72 -6.25 16.48 2.31
C ILE A 72 -5.97 17.67 1.40
N SER A 73 -6.14 17.52 0.09
CA SER A 73 -5.83 18.56 -0.89
C SER A 73 -6.78 19.77 -0.83
N GLU A 74 -7.98 19.58 -0.31
CA GLU A 74 -8.98 20.64 -0.13
C GLU A 74 -8.77 21.46 1.16
N LYS A 75 -7.90 21.02 2.05
CA LYS A 75 -7.67 21.62 3.37
C LYS A 75 -6.41 22.46 3.39
N GLN A 76 -6.56 23.79 3.45
CA GLN A 76 -5.45 24.74 3.56
C GLN A 76 -4.69 24.60 4.90
N GLU A 77 -5.33 24.05 5.93
CA GLU A 77 -4.74 23.82 7.25
C GLU A 77 -3.53 22.87 7.22
N PHE A 78 -3.40 22.06 6.19
CA PHE A 78 -2.21 21.21 5.99
C PHE A 78 -1.03 21.96 5.34
N ASP A 79 -1.27 23.15 4.77
CA ASP A 79 -0.24 23.97 4.14
C ASP A 79 0.84 24.35 5.18
N GLY A 80 2.11 24.07 4.84
CA GLY A 80 3.23 24.29 5.75
C GLY A 80 3.51 23.15 6.71
N PHE A 81 2.60 22.19 6.90
CA PHE A 81 2.83 21.00 7.72
C PHE A 81 3.32 19.81 6.89
N PHE A 82 2.55 19.41 5.90
CA PHE A 82 2.97 18.43 4.89
C PHE A 82 2.30 18.68 3.53
N LYS A 83 2.90 18.13 2.48
CA LYS A 83 2.34 18.04 1.14
C LYS A 83 1.96 16.59 0.83
N ALA A 84 0.71 16.35 0.45
CA ALA A 84 0.26 15.03 0.01
C ALA A 84 0.64 14.77 -1.46
N GLU A 85 1.07 13.54 -1.77
CA GLU A 85 1.30 13.05 -3.13
C GLU A 85 0.48 11.77 -3.34
N TYR A 86 -0.26 11.73 -4.43
CA TYR A 86 -1.01 10.56 -4.90
C TYR A 86 -0.55 10.19 -6.31
N LYS A 87 -0.26 8.90 -6.52
CA LYS A 87 0.26 8.38 -7.79
C LYS A 87 -0.69 7.38 -8.46
N ASN A 88 -1.99 7.58 -8.29
CA ASN A 88 -3.04 6.71 -8.84
C ASN A 88 -2.86 5.24 -8.42
N THR A 89 -2.52 5.03 -7.14
CA THR A 89 -2.38 3.72 -6.51
C THR A 89 -3.19 3.67 -5.22
N ASN A 90 -3.08 2.60 -4.48
CA ASN A 90 -3.67 2.49 -3.14
C ASN A 90 -2.83 3.17 -2.04
N MET A 91 -1.95 4.11 -2.40
CA MET A 91 -1.03 4.75 -1.46
C MET A 91 -1.05 6.26 -1.59
N ILE A 92 -0.91 6.93 -0.43
CA ILE A 92 -0.65 8.37 -0.31
C ILE A 92 0.68 8.56 0.40
N PHE A 93 1.45 9.54 -0.04
CA PHE A 93 2.70 9.94 0.60
C PHE A 93 2.54 11.35 1.15
N LEU A 94 2.74 11.52 2.46
CA LEU A 94 2.74 12.82 3.13
C LEU A 94 4.20 13.25 3.31
N LYS A 95 4.61 14.29 2.61
CA LYS A 95 5.95 14.87 2.69
C LYS A 95 5.93 16.05 3.65
N PHE A 96 6.56 15.88 4.79
CA PHE A 96 6.61 16.86 5.87
C PHE A 96 7.58 17.98 5.56
N SER A 97 7.19 19.20 5.88
CA SER A 97 8.01 20.41 5.78
C SER A 97 9.12 20.40 6.85
N ASP A 98 10.14 21.23 6.65
CA ASP A 98 11.18 21.43 7.66
C ASP A 98 10.58 22.00 8.95
N GLY A 99 10.91 21.37 10.08
CA GLY A 99 10.36 21.70 11.38
C GLY A 99 9.09 20.94 11.77
N ALA A 100 8.39 20.30 10.84
CA ALA A 100 7.26 19.43 11.17
C ALA A 100 7.74 18.03 11.61
N ASN A 101 7.12 17.48 12.64
CA ASN A 101 7.55 16.21 13.24
C ASN A 101 6.71 15.03 12.74
N SER A 102 7.19 14.38 11.68
CA SER A 102 6.56 13.19 11.09
C SER A 102 6.42 12.03 12.08
N GLN A 103 7.37 11.86 12.99
CA GLN A 103 7.34 10.78 13.99
C GLN A 103 6.26 11.00 15.04
N ASN A 104 6.07 12.24 15.51
CA ASN A 104 4.97 12.57 16.43
C ASN A 104 3.62 12.38 15.74
N PHE A 105 3.50 12.80 14.47
CA PHE A 105 2.31 12.58 13.68
C PHE A 105 1.93 11.10 13.61
N ILE A 106 2.88 10.21 13.28
CA ILE A 106 2.65 8.76 13.25
C ILE A 106 2.20 8.24 14.62
N LYS A 107 2.89 8.63 15.70
CA LYS A 107 2.54 8.20 17.07
C LYS A 107 1.13 8.65 17.47
N ASN A 108 0.72 9.82 17.05
CA ASN A 108 -0.64 10.32 17.31
C ASN A 108 -1.68 9.53 16.51
N LEU A 109 -1.44 9.26 15.23
CA LEU A 109 -2.30 8.41 14.42
C LEU A 109 -2.43 6.99 15.02
N GLU A 110 -1.32 6.40 15.46
CA GLU A 110 -1.29 5.05 16.03
C GLU A 110 -2.11 4.96 17.34
N LYS A 111 -2.04 5.99 18.22
CA LYS A 111 -2.87 6.06 19.42
C LYS A 111 -4.36 6.05 19.11
N GLU A 112 -4.73 6.57 17.96
CA GLU A 112 -6.11 6.64 17.47
C GLU A 112 -6.48 5.45 16.57
N GLY A 113 -5.61 4.42 16.49
CA GLY A 113 -5.86 3.20 15.71
C GLY A 113 -5.56 3.32 14.22
N VAL A 114 -4.99 4.43 13.76
CA VAL A 114 -4.61 4.62 12.36
C VAL A 114 -3.14 4.29 12.16
N LEU A 115 -2.86 3.13 11.56
CA LEU A 115 -1.50 2.70 11.31
C LEU A 115 -0.95 3.32 10.01
N SER A 116 0.28 3.79 10.07
CA SER A 116 0.99 4.38 8.93
C SER A 116 2.46 3.98 8.93
N GLY A 117 3.13 4.13 7.79
CA GLY A 117 4.53 3.74 7.63
C GLY A 117 5.45 4.92 7.39
N LEU A 118 6.57 5.01 8.15
CA LEU A 118 7.63 5.96 7.85
C LEU A 118 8.52 5.40 6.73
N ILE A 119 8.74 6.17 5.67
CA ILE A 119 9.67 5.81 4.59
C ILE A 119 11.05 6.40 4.86
N ASN A 120 11.07 7.63 5.32
CA ASN A 120 12.25 8.36 5.80
C ASN A 120 11.77 9.43 6.78
N ASP A 121 12.69 10.18 7.38
CA ASP A 121 12.42 11.16 8.45
C ASP A 121 11.35 12.22 8.08
N LYS A 122 11.06 12.40 6.80
CA LYS A 122 10.12 13.42 6.31
C LYS A 122 8.97 12.87 5.48
N THR A 123 8.88 11.55 5.29
CA THR A 123 7.85 10.98 4.41
C THR A 123 7.09 9.86 5.09
N VAL A 124 5.81 10.09 5.32
CA VAL A 124 4.87 9.10 5.85
C VAL A 124 4.07 8.51 4.69
N ARG A 125 3.86 7.20 4.70
CA ARG A 125 3.05 6.48 3.73
C ARG A 125 1.79 5.96 4.38
N LEU A 126 0.65 6.27 3.79
CA LEU A 126 -0.63 5.65 4.07
C LEU A 126 -0.92 4.61 2.99
N VAL A 127 -1.41 3.43 3.39
CA VAL A 127 -1.73 2.33 2.46
C VAL A 127 -3.16 1.87 2.69
N PHE A 128 -3.96 1.89 1.64
CA PHE A 128 -5.35 1.44 1.67
C PHE A 128 -5.44 0.03 1.10
N HIS A 129 -6.17 -0.84 1.77
CA HIS A 129 -6.31 -2.24 1.39
C HIS A 129 -7.67 -2.78 1.80
N LYS A 130 -7.93 -4.03 1.50
CA LYS A 130 -9.24 -4.68 1.70
C LYS A 130 -9.78 -4.60 3.13
N ASP A 131 -8.90 -4.54 4.13
CA ASP A 131 -9.29 -4.54 5.54
C ASP A 131 -9.54 -3.12 6.09
N VAL A 132 -9.41 -2.08 5.23
CA VAL A 132 -9.86 -0.72 5.50
C VAL A 132 -11.20 -0.53 4.79
N SER A 133 -12.28 -0.40 5.55
CA SER A 133 -13.61 -0.18 4.99
C SER A 133 -13.81 1.28 4.53
N THR A 134 -14.89 1.54 3.80
CA THR A 134 -15.26 2.91 3.45
C THR A 134 -15.67 3.72 4.68
N ASP A 135 -16.27 3.08 5.68
CA ASP A 135 -16.67 3.74 6.92
C ASP A 135 -15.45 4.19 7.75
N ASP A 136 -14.34 3.42 7.69
CA ASP A 136 -13.09 3.80 8.35
C ASP A 136 -12.48 5.09 7.78
N LEU A 137 -12.82 5.47 6.54
CA LEU A 137 -12.25 6.67 5.91
C LEU A 137 -12.66 7.96 6.63
N VAL A 138 -13.84 8.00 7.22
CA VAL A 138 -14.29 9.16 8.02
C VAL A 138 -13.36 9.33 9.20
N HIS A 139 -13.13 8.24 9.95
CA HIS A 139 -12.22 8.23 11.08
C HIS A 139 -10.78 8.59 10.67
N VAL A 140 -10.27 8.01 9.59
CA VAL A 140 -8.92 8.31 9.07
C VAL A 140 -8.77 9.79 8.74
N LYS A 141 -9.74 10.40 8.05
CA LYS A 141 -9.73 11.82 7.69
C LYS A 141 -9.72 12.73 8.93
N GLU A 142 -10.58 12.43 9.92
CA GLU A 142 -10.63 13.15 11.20
C GLU A 142 -9.30 13.07 11.95
N LYS A 143 -8.67 11.88 12.02
CA LYS A 143 -7.43 11.68 12.77
C LYS A 143 -6.22 12.28 12.07
N ILE A 144 -6.17 12.28 10.74
CA ILE A 144 -5.16 13.02 9.98
C ILE A 144 -5.26 14.52 10.30
N TYR A 145 -6.49 15.05 10.31
CA TYR A 145 -6.72 16.47 10.60
C TYR A 145 -6.30 16.83 12.03
N SER A 146 -6.79 16.10 13.03
CA SER A 146 -6.48 16.40 14.44
C SER A 146 -4.99 16.22 14.77
N SER A 147 -4.30 15.26 14.15
CA SER A 147 -2.87 15.02 14.35
C SER A 147 -1.96 16.06 13.70
N SER A 148 -2.47 16.87 12.77
CA SER A 148 -1.72 17.96 12.14
C SER A 148 -1.78 19.28 12.94
N LEU A 149 -2.69 19.39 13.92
CA LEU A 149 -2.89 20.60 14.72
C LEU A 149 -2.04 20.64 16.01
N ILE A 150 -1.30 19.56 16.29
CA ILE A 150 -0.46 19.38 17.49
C ILE A 150 1.01 19.42 17.10
#